data_69c372524073154cbdaa2cefc3e6d3ef
#
_entry.id   69c372524073154cbdaa2cefc3e6d3ef
#
_cell.length_a   1.000
_cell.length_b   1.000
_cell.length_c   1.000
_cell.angle_alpha   90.00
_cell.angle_beta   90.00
_cell.angle_gamma   90.00
#
_symmetry.space_group_name_H-M   'P 1'
#
loop_
_entity.id
_entity.type
_entity.pdbx_description
1 polymer ?
#
loop_
_entity_poly.entity_id
_entity_poly.type
_entity_poly.pdbx_seq_one_letter_code
_entity_poly.pdbx_strand_id
1 'polypeptide(L)'
;MTGLYHLKPDSAYTVSVRDGEKEEGSISLRTEAEYVTLNVRQFGAKGDGVQDDTHFIQAAIMACPKNSRVLIPEGTYKITSLFLKSGLRLELAKGAELRADTDSSHFPIFPAAIQSYDEKAEYHLGTWEGNPLPMFSGIICGVGVKDVVIYGEGVINGNASKENWWNNPKVMRTAFRPRLFFLCGCRYVSLQGLTFMNSPSWTLHPFFSDDLRFIGVTVKNPADSPNTDGLDPESCKNVEILGVRFSLGDDCIAVKSGKIYMGKKYKTPCENLNIRQCLMENGHGAVTVGSEMAGGVIHLNVEDCLFRHTDRGLR
;
A
#
# COMPACT_ATOMS: atom_id res chain seq x y z
N MET A 1 6.23 16.35 -8.59
CA MET A 1 6.36 15.10 -9.39
C MET A 1 5.12 14.92 -10.23
N THR A 2 5.24 14.44 -11.47
CA THR A 2 4.11 14.18 -12.36
C THR A 2 4.25 12.77 -12.94
N GLY A 3 3.18 11.98 -12.86
CA GLY A 3 3.08 10.69 -13.54
C GLY A 3 2.56 10.88 -14.97
N LEU A 4 3.03 10.05 -15.88
CA LEU A 4 2.49 9.96 -17.24
C LEU A 4 1.69 8.66 -17.35
N TYR A 5 0.40 8.81 -17.63
CA TYR A 5 -0.54 7.68 -17.72
C TYR A 5 -1.10 7.56 -19.14
N HIS A 6 -1.81 6.49 -19.43
CA HIS A 6 -2.45 6.23 -20.73
C HIS A 6 -1.48 6.10 -21.91
N LEU A 7 -0.22 5.78 -21.64
CA LEU A 7 0.73 5.47 -22.69
C LEU A 7 0.36 4.14 -23.36
N LYS A 8 0.49 4.09 -24.70
CA LYS A 8 0.28 2.86 -25.46
C LYS A 8 1.43 1.88 -25.21
N PRO A 9 1.16 0.58 -25.10
CA PRO A 9 2.22 -0.43 -25.05
C PRO A 9 3.10 -0.40 -26.31
N ASP A 10 4.34 -0.91 -26.17
CA ASP A 10 5.33 -1.03 -27.23
C ASP A 10 5.51 0.23 -28.12
N SER A 11 5.42 1.38 -27.51
CA SER A 11 5.44 2.67 -28.19
C SER A 11 6.59 3.55 -27.71
N ALA A 12 7.21 4.26 -28.67
CA ALA A 12 8.26 5.22 -28.37
C ALA A 12 7.65 6.59 -28.02
N TYR A 13 8.19 7.23 -26.99
CA TYR A 13 7.80 8.56 -26.53
C TYR A 13 9.04 9.40 -26.27
N THR A 14 8.93 10.71 -26.54
CA THR A 14 9.86 11.71 -26.05
C THR A 14 9.14 12.62 -25.08
N VAL A 15 9.64 12.71 -23.86
CA VAL A 15 9.12 13.59 -22.82
C VAL A 15 10.03 14.78 -22.69
N SER A 16 9.52 15.99 -22.94
CA SER A 16 10.24 17.23 -22.79
C SER A 16 9.74 18.02 -21.58
N VAL A 17 10.67 18.54 -20.80
CA VAL A 17 10.39 19.50 -19.72
C VAL A 17 10.63 20.91 -20.28
N ARG A 18 9.66 21.79 -20.12
CA ARG A 18 9.71 23.16 -20.62
C ARG A 18 9.38 24.18 -19.52
N ASP A 19 10.09 25.28 -19.52
CA ASP A 19 9.75 26.51 -18.80
C ASP A 19 9.30 27.57 -19.84
N GLY A 20 7.99 27.75 -19.94
CA GLY A 20 7.39 28.51 -21.06
C GLY A 20 7.72 27.87 -22.42
N GLU A 21 8.36 28.64 -23.31
CA GLU A 21 8.77 28.17 -24.66
C GLU A 21 10.14 27.45 -24.64
N LYS A 22 10.93 27.63 -23.57
CA LYS A 22 12.29 27.10 -23.49
C LYS A 22 12.25 25.62 -23.04
N GLU A 23 12.86 24.75 -23.84
CA GLU A 23 13.08 23.35 -23.46
C GLU A 23 14.29 23.25 -22.50
N GLU A 24 14.05 22.73 -21.28
CA GLU A 24 15.08 22.56 -20.28
C GLU A 24 15.70 21.15 -20.34
N GLY A 25 15.03 20.21 -20.97
CA GLY A 25 15.56 18.88 -21.21
C GLY A 25 14.52 17.93 -21.79
N SER A 26 14.99 16.84 -22.37
CA SER A 26 14.14 15.78 -22.87
C SER A 26 14.72 14.40 -22.63
N ILE A 27 13.84 13.40 -22.54
CA ILE A 27 14.20 12.00 -22.43
C ILE A 27 13.35 11.17 -23.38
N SER A 28 13.97 10.25 -24.09
CA SER A 28 13.27 9.28 -24.93
C SER A 28 13.13 7.96 -24.16
N LEU A 29 11.95 7.36 -24.26
CA LEU A 29 11.64 6.09 -23.64
C LEU A 29 10.77 5.25 -24.59
N ARG A 30 10.75 3.94 -24.37
CA ARG A 30 9.81 3.03 -25.00
C ARG A 30 9.05 2.28 -23.93
N THR A 31 7.73 2.23 -24.06
CA THR A 31 6.89 1.41 -23.16
C THR A 31 7.09 -0.07 -23.46
N GLU A 32 6.93 -0.89 -22.43
CA GLU A 32 6.99 -2.34 -22.57
C GLU A 32 5.86 -2.86 -23.47
N ALA A 33 6.10 -4.00 -24.13
CA ALA A 33 5.07 -4.69 -24.88
C ALA A 33 4.05 -5.31 -23.92
N GLU A 34 2.78 -5.23 -24.30
CA GLU A 34 1.67 -5.81 -23.53
C GLU A 34 1.00 -6.91 -24.37
N TYR A 35 0.83 -8.10 -23.78
CA TYR A 35 0.17 -9.20 -24.46
C TYR A 35 -1.36 -9.04 -24.47
N VAL A 36 -1.96 -8.73 -23.30
CA VAL A 36 -3.41 -8.49 -23.18
C VAL A 36 -3.75 -7.60 -22.01
N THR A 37 -4.77 -6.77 -22.17
CA THR A 37 -5.44 -6.06 -21.09
C THR A 37 -6.68 -6.83 -20.66
N LEU A 38 -6.73 -7.29 -19.40
CA LEU A 38 -7.90 -7.92 -18.81
C LEU A 38 -8.75 -6.86 -18.09
N ASN A 39 -9.85 -6.45 -18.72
CA ASN A 39 -10.79 -5.51 -18.09
C ASN A 39 -11.69 -6.28 -17.13
N VAL A 40 -11.75 -5.86 -15.86
CA VAL A 40 -12.54 -6.56 -14.81
C VAL A 40 -14.02 -6.64 -15.13
N ARG A 41 -14.56 -5.71 -15.92
CA ARG A 41 -15.97 -5.78 -16.39
C ARG A 41 -16.24 -6.99 -17.27
N GLN A 42 -15.24 -7.47 -18.00
CA GLN A 42 -15.37 -8.69 -18.81
C GLN A 42 -15.44 -9.96 -17.94
N PHE A 43 -15.04 -9.87 -16.68
CA PHE A 43 -15.17 -10.94 -15.68
C PHE A 43 -16.48 -10.86 -14.91
N GLY A 44 -17.27 -9.82 -15.09
CA GLY A 44 -18.58 -9.64 -14.45
C GLY A 44 -18.63 -8.54 -13.37
N ALA A 45 -17.52 -7.84 -13.12
CA ALA A 45 -17.50 -6.71 -12.19
C ALA A 45 -18.37 -5.56 -12.73
N LYS A 46 -19.25 -5.01 -11.91
CA LYS A 46 -20.16 -3.95 -12.30
C LYS A 46 -19.61 -2.55 -12.05
N GLY A 47 -18.92 -2.35 -10.94
CA GLY A 47 -18.45 -1.03 -10.53
C GLY A 47 -19.61 -0.06 -10.25
N ASP A 48 -20.71 -0.56 -9.70
CA ASP A 48 -21.92 0.21 -9.36
C ASP A 48 -21.98 0.63 -7.89
N GLY A 49 -20.98 0.23 -7.09
CA GLY A 49 -20.90 0.50 -5.66
C GLY A 49 -21.82 -0.34 -4.78
N VAL A 50 -22.59 -1.25 -5.35
CA VAL A 50 -23.59 -2.07 -4.67
C VAL A 50 -23.23 -3.55 -4.71
N GLN A 51 -22.96 -4.10 -5.91
CA GLN A 51 -22.54 -5.48 -6.08
C GLN A 51 -21.18 -5.69 -5.42
N ASP A 52 -21.00 -6.84 -4.75
CA ASP A 52 -19.67 -7.30 -4.34
C ASP A 52 -18.90 -7.77 -5.59
N ASP A 53 -17.92 -6.98 -5.99
CA ASP A 53 -17.09 -7.21 -7.18
C ASP A 53 -15.81 -7.99 -6.86
N THR A 54 -15.60 -8.42 -5.61
CA THR A 54 -14.37 -9.08 -5.15
C THR A 54 -14.00 -10.28 -6.01
N HIS A 55 -14.93 -11.19 -6.24
CA HIS A 55 -14.66 -12.44 -6.97
C HIS A 55 -14.29 -12.20 -8.43
N PHE A 56 -14.94 -11.22 -9.07
CA PHE A 56 -14.70 -10.89 -10.48
C PHE A 56 -13.32 -10.24 -10.67
N ILE A 57 -12.96 -9.33 -9.78
CA ILE A 57 -11.64 -8.69 -9.79
C ILE A 57 -10.56 -9.70 -9.44
N GLN A 58 -10.80 -10.55 -8.44
CA GLN A 58 -9.86 -11.61 -8.05
C GLN A 58 -9.65 -12.62 -9.18
N ALA A 59 -10.69 -12.99 -9.91
CA ALA A 59 -10.60 -13.86 -11.07
C ALA A 59 -9.73 -13.23 -12.17
N ALA A 60 -9.92 -11.95 -12.47
CA ALA A 60 -9.08 -11.23 -13.43
C ALA A 60 -7.61 -11.19 -12.99
N ILE A 61 -7.34 -10.91 -11.71
CA ILE A 61 -5.98 -10.94 -11.14
C ILE A 61 -5.35 -12.32 -11.35
N MET A 62 -6.04 -13.39 -10.98
CA MET A 62 -5.50 -14.75 -11.06
C MET A 62 -5.31 -15.23 -12.50
N ALA A 63 -6.19 -14.83 -13.42
CA ALA A 63 -6.12 -15.18 -14.83
C ALA A 63 -5.05 -14.39 -15.62
N CYS A 64 -4.59 -13.25 -15.10
CA CYS A 64 -3.69 -12.35 -15.82
C CYS A 64 -2.36 -13.05 -16.18
N PRO A 65 -2.01 -13.21 -17.47
CA PRO A 65 -0.75 -13.82 -17.86
C PRO A 65 0.44 -12.85 -17.70
N LYS A 66 1.65 -13.33 -17.92
CA LYS A 66 2.83 -12.48 -17.94
C LYS A 66 2.73 -11.42 -19.05
N ASN A 67 3.41 -10.30 -18.86
CA ASN A 67 3.41 -9.17 -19.79
C ASN A 67 2.00 -8.68 -20.15
N SER A 68 1.13 -8.67 -19.17
CA SER A 68 -0.27 -8.25 -19.29
C SER A 68 -0.67 -7.43 -18.09
N ARG A 69 -1.78 -6.72 -18.21
CA ARG A 69 -2.32 -5.96 -17.08
C ARG A 69 -3.78 -6.31 -16.80
N VAL A 70 -4.18 -6.09 -15.56
CA VAL A 70 -5.57 -6.02 -15.15
C VAL A 70 -5.96 -4.56 -15.13
N LEU A 71 -7.02 -4.19 -15.81
CA LEU A 71 -7.57 -2.84 -15.84
C LEU A 71 -8.86 -2.79 -15.02
N ILE A 72 -8.88 -1.89 -14.05
CA ILE A 72 -10.09 -1.47 -13.32
C ILE A 72 -10.52 -0.13 -13.90
N PRO A 73 -11.54 -0.10 -14.78
CA PRO A 73 -12.02 1.14 -15.39
C PRO A 73 -12.81 1.99 -14.40
N GLU A 74 -13.19 3.20 -14.81
CA GLU A 74 -14.03 4.10 -14.02
C GLU A 74 -15.25 3.36 -13.43
N GLY A 75 -15.56 3.63 -12.15
CA GLY A 75 -16.65 3.04 -11.40
C GLY A 75 -16.29 2.81 -9.94
N THR A 76 -17.30 2.52 -9.11
CA THR A 76 -17.10 2.18 -7.69
C THR A 76 -17.30 0.70 -7.49
N TYR A 77 -16.21 0.00 -7.19
CA TYR A 77 -16.20 -1.46 -7.01
C TYR A 77 -16.20 -1.77 -5.52
N LYS A 78 -17.31 -2.32 -5.00
CA LYS A 78 -17.37 -2.80 -3.62
C LYS A 78 -16.57 -4.09 -3.53
N ILE A 79 -15.63 -4.14 -2.58
CA ILE A 79 -14.72 -5.27 -2.40
C ILE A 79 -14.54 -5.64 -0.93
N THR A 80 -14.16 -6.87 -0.66
CA THR A 80 -13.58 -7.30 0.59
C THR A 80 -12.05 -7.31 0.47
N SER A 81 -11.40 -8.47 0.56
CA SER A 81 -9.95 -8.59 0.39
C SER A 81 -9.59 -9.07 -1.01
N LEU A 82 -8.65 -8.36 -1.65
CA LEU A 82 -8.04 -8.80 -2.91
C LEU A 82 -6.61 -9.28 -2.65
N PHE A 83 -6.29 -10.46 -3.16
CA PHE A 83 -4.98 -11.08 -3.03
C PHE A 83 -4.18 -10.90 -4.31
N LEU A 84 -3.00 -10.32 -4.18
CA LEU A 84 -2.08 -10.09 -5.28
C LEU A 84 -1.40 -11.41 -5.72
N LYS A 85 -0.90 -11.44 -6.94
CA LYS A 85 -0.05 -12.52 -7.45
C LYS A 85 1.26 -11.96 -8.00
N SER A 86 2.27 -12.78 -8.10
CA SER A 86 3.55 -12.38 -8.70
C SER A 86 3.41 -12.06 -10.19
N GLY A 87 4.18 -11.07 -10.66
CA GLY A 87 4.17 -10.61 -12.03
C GLY A 87 2.93 -9.79 -12.42
N LEU A 88 2.19 -9.24 -11.45
CA LEU A 88 0.96 -8.48 -11.69
C LEU A 88 1.25 -7.02 -12.07
N ARG A 89 0.54 -6.54 -13.08
CA ARG A 89 0.36 -5.13 -13.39
C ARG A 89 -1.12 -4.81 -13.22
N LEU A 90 -1.47 -4.01 -12.20
CA LEU A 90 -2.85 -3.64 -11.88
C LEU A 90 -3.01 -2.15 -12.08
N GLU A 91 -3.83 -1.75 -13.04
CA GLU A 91 -4.14 -0.37 -13.32
C GLU A 91 -5.53 0.00 -12.80
N LEU A 92 -5.59 1.06 -11.98
CA LEU A 92 -6.83 1.73 -11.62
C LEU A 92 -6.95 3.00 -12.45
N ALA A 93 -7.86 3.02 -13.40
CA ALA A 93 -8.10 4.20 -14.24
C ALA A 93 -8.58 5.39 -13.40
N LYS A 94 -8.49 6.59 -13.98
CA LYS A 94 -9.10 7.77 -13.38
C LYS A 94 -10.60 7.54 -13.19
N GLY A 95 -11.12 7.87 -12.00
CA GLY A 95 -12.52 7.63 -11.64
C GLY A 95 -12.82 6.21 -11.17
N ALA A 96 -11.84 5.30 -11.16
CA ALA A 96 -11.97 3.98 -10.52
C ALA A 96 -11.81 4.09 -9.01
N GLU A 97 -12.73 3.50 -8.26
CA GLU A 97 -12.66 3.39 -6.80
C GLU A 97 -12.83 1.93 -6.39
N LEU A 98 -11.85 1.37 -5.71
CA LEU A 98 -11.99 0.14 -4.93
C LEU A 98 -12.46 0.53 -3.53
N ARG A 99 -13.73 0.27 -3.21
CA ARG A 99 -14.33 0.61 -1.92
C ARG A 99 -14.53 -0.63 -1.07
N ALA A 100 -13.90 -0.63 0.10
CA ALA A 100 -14.01 -1.77 1.02
C ALA A 100 -15.42 -1.94 1.59
N ASP A 101 -15.82 -3.20 1.77
CA ASP A 101 -16.94 -3.56 2.63
C ASP A 101 -16.59 -3.21 4.09
N THR A 102 -17.59 -2.98 4.91
CA THR A 102 -17.42 -2.63 6.33
C THR A 102 -17.89 -3.73 7.28
N ASP A 103 -18.48 -4.79 6.75
CA ASP A 103 -18.83 -5.96 7.55
C ASP A 103 -17.61 -6.85 7.78
N SER A 104 -17.13 -6.88 9.02
CA SER A 104 -15.94 -7.64 9.40
C SER A 104 -16.08 -9.16 9.18
N SER A 105 -17.32 -9.69 9.14
CA SER A 105 -17.56 -11.12 8.91
C SER A 105 -17.20 -11.57 7.50
N HIS A 106 -17.08 -10.62 6.56
CA HIS A 106 -16.72 -10.89 5.16
C HIS A 106 -15.21 -10.97 4.94
N PHE A 107 -14.39 -10.69 5.96
CA PHE A 107 -12.93 -10.66 5.83
C PHE A 107 -12.30 -11.91 6.41
N PRO A 108 -11.37 -12.57 5.69
CA PRO A 108 -10.55 -13.62 6.27
C PRO A 108 -9.72 -13.11 7.44
N ILE A 109 -9.41 -14.00 8.39
CA ILE A 109 -8.51 -13.68 9.49
C ILE A 109 -7.14 -14.26 9.20
N PHE A 110 -6.11 -13.42 9.28
CA PHE A 110 -4.73 -13.86 9.29
C PHE A 110 -4.34 -14.26 10.73
N PRO A 111 -3.94 -15.50 10.95
CA PRO A 111 -3.42 -15.92 12.25
C PRO A 111 -2.11 -15.21 12.56
N ALA A 112 -1.77 -15.08 13.84
CA ALA A 112 -0.57 -14.38 14.30
C ALA A 112 0.72 -14.98 13.73
N ALA A 113 0.92 -16.26 13.99
CA ALA A 113 2.03 -17.04 13.49
C ALA A 113 1.55 -18.46 13.17
N ILE A 114 2.11 -19.02 12.10
CA ILE A 114 1.90 -20.41 11.73
C ILE A 114 3.26 -21.08 11.70
N GLN A 115 3.39 -22.18 12.38
CA GLN A 115 4.56 -23.05 12.32
C GLN A 115 4.41 -24.04 11.16
N SER A 116 5.47 -24.30 10.43
CA SER A 116 5.45 -25.35 9.41
C SER A 116 5.28 -26.74 10.02
N TYR A 117 4.79 -27.68 9.23
CA TYR A 117 4.58 -29.07 9.68
C TYR A 117 5.85 -29.73 10.26
N ASP A 118 7.01 -29.40 9.72
CA ASP A 118 8.32 -29.91 10.13
C ASP A 118 9.01 -29.04 11.20
N GLU A 119 8.31 -28.05 11.74
CA GLU A 119 8.78 -27.12 12.77
C GLU A 119 10.06 -26.34 12.42
N LYS A 120 10.44 -26.30 11.13
CA LYS A 120 11.65 -25.61 10.67
C LYS A 120 11.43 -24.15 10.28
N ALA A 121 10.19 -23.79 9.94
CA ALA A 121 9.86 -22.46 9.52
C ALA A 121 8.63 -21.92 10.28
N GLU A 122 8.65 -20.63 10.53
CA GLU A 122 7.54 -19.90 11.13
C GLU A 122 7.10 -18.78 10.17
N TYR A 123 5.82 -18.74 9.88
CA TYR A 123 5.22 -17.75 8.99
C TYR A 123 4.42 -16.74 9.80
N HIS A 124 4.71 -15.45 9.60
CA HIS A 124 3.97 -14.36 10.22
C HIS A 124 2.99 -13.81 9.21
N LEU A 125 1.71 -13.93 9.49
CA LEU A 125 0.65 -13.35 8.65
C LEU A 125 -0.06 -12.20 9.35
N GLY A 126 -0.48 -12.39 10.60
CA GLY A 126 -1.14 -11.37 11.38
C GLY A 126 -0.15 -10.61 12.27
N THR A 127 -0.25 -9.29 12.27
CA THR A 127 0.55 -8.42 13.15
C THR A 127 -0.27 -7.24 13.64
N TRP A 128 -0.07 -6.86 14.90
CA TRP A 128 -0.63 -5.66 15.48
C TRP A 128 0.38 -4.99 16.39
N GLU A 129 0.71 -3.72 16.06
CA GLU A 129 1.68 -2.92 16.80
C GLU A 129 2.95 -3.70 17.13
N GLY A 130 3.58 -4.32 16.12
CA GLY A 130 4.85 -5.02 16.24
C GLY A 130 4.83 -6.35 17.00
N ASN A 131 3.64 -6.89 17.30
CA ASN A 131 3.44 -8.22 17.89
C ASN A 131 2.75 -9.14 16.90
N PRO A 132 3.08 -10.45 16.89
CA PRO A 132 2.33 -11.42 16.11
C PRO A 132 0.97 -11.68 16.75
N LEU A 133 -0.06 -11.05 16.21
CA LEU A 133 -1.43 -11.12 16.72
C LEU A 133 -2.41 -11.34 15.55
N PRO A 134 -3.55 -12.02 15.75
CA PRO A 134 -4.51 -12.22 14.68
C PRO A 134 -5.09 -10.88 14.21
N MET A 135 -5.17 -10.69 12.90
CA MET A 135 -5.79 -9.52 12.28
C MET A 135 -6.68 -9.93 11.12
N PHE A 136 -7.68 -9.13 10.80
CA PHE A 136 -8.37 -9.28 9.52
C PHE A 136 -7.40 -9.05 8.38
N SER A 137 -7.53 -9.82 7.29
CA SER A 137 -6.71 -9.63 6.09
C SER A 137 -6.83 -8.19 5.60
N GLY A 138 -5.75 -7.65 5.04
CA GLY A 138 -5.81 -6.32 4.42
C GLY A 138 -6.83 -6.25 3.29
N ILE A 139 -7.26 -5.05 2.95
CA ILE A 139 -8.17 -4.85 1.81
C ILE A 139 -7.45 -5.25 0.51
N ILE A 140 -6.20 -4.85 0.35
CA ILE A 140 -5.30 -5.35 -0.69
C ILE A 140 -4.15 -6.08 -0.01
N CYS A 141 -3.95 -7.35 -0.34
CA CYS A 141 -2.97 -8.22 0.30
C CYS A 141 -1.97 -8.81 -0.68
N GLY A 142 -0.69 -8.72 -0.37
CA GLY A 142 0.38 -9.50 -0.97
C GLY A 142 1.05 -10.40 0.08
N VAL A 143 1.15 -11.70 -0.20
CA VAL A 143 1.88 -12.64 0.66
C VAL A 143 2.87 -13.41 -0.20
N GLY A 144 4.16 -13.22 0.04
CA GLY A 144 5.24 -13.89 -0.70
C GLY A 144 5.30 -13.55 -2.20
N VAL A 145 4.63 -12.49 -2.65
CA VAL A 145 4.57 -12.12 -4.08
C VAL A 145 5.79 -11.29 -4.50
N LYS A 146 6.12 -11.39 -5.78
CA LYS A 146 7.24 -10.67 -6.39
C LYS A 146 6.83 -10.01 -7.70
N ASP A 147 7.49 -8.89 -8.01
CA ASP A 147 7.31 -8.17 -9.27
C ASP A 147 5.84 -7.74 -9.47
N VAL A 148 5.38 -6.82 -8.63
CA VAL A 148 4.02 -6.28 -8.67
C VAL A 148 4.06 -4.78 -8.85
N VAL A 149 3.30 -4.27 -9.83
CA VAL A 149 3.10 -2.83 -10.00
C VAL A 149 1.61 -2.53 -9.96
N ILE A 150 1.20 -1.66 -9.04
CA ILE A 150 -0.17 -1.14 -8.95
C ILE A 150 -0.10 0.36 -9.21
N TYR A 151 -0.82 0.83 -10.20
CA TYR A 151 -0.64 2.20 -10.68
C TYR A 151 -1.93 2.81 -11.24
N GLY A 152 -1.87 4.09 -11.51
CA GLY A 152 -2.96 4.84 -12.13
C GLY A 152 -3.39 6.05 -11.30
N GLU A 153 -4.59 6.55 -11.60
CA GLU A 153 -5.16 7.73 -10.98
C GLU A 153 -6.42 7.40 -10.13
N GLY A 154 -6.62 6.09 -9.85
CA GLY A 154 -7.76 5.60 -9.09
C GLY A 154 -7.58 5.70 -7.57
N VAL A 155 -8.63 5.30 -6.87
CA VAL A 155 -8.74 5.39 -5.40
C VAL A 155 -8.89 4.00 -4.79
N ILE A 156 -8.20 3.75 -3.69
CA ILE A 156 -8.42 2.61 -2.81
C ILE A 156 -8.94 3.17 -1.48
N ASN A 157 -10.22 2.93 -1.21
CA ASN A 157 -10.97 3.49 -0.10
C ASN A 157 -11.33 2.39 0.91
N GLY A 158 -10.74 2.45 2.09
CA GLY A 158 -11.04 1.52 3.19
C GLY A 158 -12.42 1.69 3.80
N ASN A 159 -13.14 2.78 3.44
CA ASN A 159 -14.52 3.05 3.84
C ASN A 159 -14.73 2.99 5.37
N ALA A 160 -13.66 3.21 6.14
CA ALA A 160 -13.69 3.19 7.58
C ALA A 160 -14.32 4.48 8.14
N SER A 161 -15.09 4.32 9.21
CA SER A 161 -15.75 5.40 9.91
C SER A 161 -15.96 5.05 11.40
N LYS A 162 -16.51 6.01 12.16
CA LYS A 162 -16.86 5.84 13.59
C LYS A 162 -17.99 4.81 13.80
N GLU A 163 -18.79 4.57 12.79
CA GLU A 163 -19.89 3.60 12.80
C GLU A 163 -19.43 2.16 12.54
N ASN A 164 -18.20 1.97 12.04
CA ASN A 164 -17.67 0.66 11.69
C ASN A 164 -16.28 0.40 12.29
N TRP A 165 -15.22 0.46 11.49
CA TRP A 165 -13.87 0.07 11.91
C TRP A 165 -13.27 0.94 13.03
N TRP A 166 -13.65 2.21 13.13
CA TRP A 166 -13.15 3.12 14.18
C TRP A 166 -14.02 3.12 15.44
N ASN A 167 -15.06 2.31 15.50
CA ASN A 167 -15.81 2.10 16.72
C ASN A 167 -15.01 1.24 17.71
N ASN A 168 -14.70 1.78 18.89
CA ASN A 168 -13.87 1.12 19.91
C ASN A 168 -12.52 0.58 19.35
N PRO A 169 -11.69 1.43 18.74
CA PRO A 169 -10.56 1.00 17.92
C PRO A 169 -9.45 0.27 18.69
N LYS A 170 -9.40 0.38 20.01
CA LYS A 170 -8.43 -0.30 20.87
C LYS A 170 -8.87 -1.69 21.32
N VAL A 171 -10.13 -2.05 21.07
CA VAL A 171 -10.69 -3.35 21.47
C VAL A 171 -10.57 -4.31 20.29
N MET A 172 -9.85 -5.42 20.51
CA MET A 172 -9.82 -6.51 19.55
C MET A 172 -11.23 -7.11 19.45
N ARG A 173 -11.75 -7.23 18.26
CA ARG A 173 -12.98 -7.99 17.95
C ARG A 173 -12.61 -9.47 17.85
N THR A 174 -13.07 -10.18 16.83
CA THR A 174 -12.58 -11.54 16.52
C THR A 174 -11.09 -11.50 16.15
N ALA A 175 -10.64 -10.40 15.53
CA ALA A 175 -9.26 -10.10 15.20
C ALA A 175 -9.04 -8.59 15.24
N PHE A 176 -7.80 -8.13 15.10
CA PHE A 176 -7.48 -6.71 14.95
C PHE A 176 -7.89 -6.18 13.57
N ARG A 177 -8.11 -4.86 13.49
CA ARG A 177 -8.54 -4.15 12.28
C ARG A 177 -7.62 -4.44 11.09
N PRO A 178 -8.16 -4.54 9.86
CA PRO A 178 -7.35 -4.74 8.65
C PRO A 178 -6.48 -3.53 8.34
N ARG A 179 -5.43 -3.76 7.57
CA ARG A 179 -4.67 -2.71 6.86
C ARG A 179 -5.37 -2.40 5.54
N LEU A 180 -5.23 -1.18 5.02
CA LEU A 180 -5.75 -0.91 3.68
C LEU A 180 -4.92 -1.61 2.61
N PHE A 181 -3.60 -1.54 2.73
CA PHE A 181 -2.65 -2.25 1.88
C PHE A 181 -1.62 -2.98 2.74
N PHE A 182 -1.54 -4.28 2.61
CA PHE A 182 -0.66 -5.13 3.41
C PHE A 182 0.21 -6.02 2.54
N LEU A 183 1.51 -6.00 2.79
CA LEU A 183 2.48 -6.90 2.18
C LEU A 183 3.17 -7.72 3.27
N CYS A 184 3.33 -9.02 3.05
CA CYS A 184 4.09 -9.89 3.94
C CYS A 184 5.07 -10.73 3.12
N GLY A 185 6.38 -10.55 3.35
CA GLY A 185 7.41 -11.30 2.66
C GLY A 185 7.47 -11.07 1.15
N CYS A 186 7.12 -9.87 0.69
CA CYS A 186 7.06 -9.52 -0.73
C CYS A 186 8.35 -8.86 -1.23
N ARG A 187 8.54 -8.85 -2.54
CA ARG A 187 9.72 -8.23 -3.15
C ARG A 187 9.43 -7.59 -4.50
N TYR A 188 10.09 -6.46 -4.81
CA TYR A 188 9.90 -5.72 -6.06
C TYR A 188 8.43 -5.28 -6.24
N VAL A 189 7.88 -4.58 -5.25
CA VAL A 189 6.53 -4.04 -5.31
C VAL A 189 6.58 -2.52 -5.49
N SER A 190 5.80 -2.00 -6.44
CA SER A 190 5.70 -0.58 -6.71
C SER A 190 4.24 -0.11 -6.72
N LEU A 191 3.97 0.98 -5.98
CA LEU A 191 2.70 1.71 -6.02
C LEU A 191 2.94 3.09 -6.64
N GLN A 192 2.12 3.46 -7.63
CA GLN A 192 2.34 4.70 -8.38
C GLN A 192 1.03 5.48 -8.63
N GLY A 193 0.99 6.75 -8.21
CA GLY A 193 -0.05 7.71 -8.56
C GLY A 193 -1.41 7.57 -7.85
N LEU A 194 -1.64 6.46 -7.18
CA LEU A 194 -2.91 6.10 -6.54
C LEU A 194 -3.21 6.96 -5.30
N THR A 195 -4.50 7.04 -4.96
CA THR A 195 -4.95 7.60 -3.70
C THR A 195 -5.45 6.49 -2.77
N PHE A 196 -4.93 6.46 -1.54
CA PHE A 196 -5.38 5.59 -0.46
C PHE A 196 -6.08 6.43 0.61
N MET A 197 -7.27 6.03 1.03
CA MET A 197 -8.04 6.83 1.99
C MET A 197 -8.93 6.00 2.90
N ASN A 198 -9.33 6.61 4.03
CA ASN A 198 -10.25 6.04 5.03
C ASN A 198 -9.85 4.62 5.44
N SER A 199 -8.60 4.45 5.79
CA SER A 199 -8.06 3.15 6.20
C SER A 199 -8.68 2.67 7.52
N PRO A 200 -8.98 1.38 7.66
CA PRO A 200 -9.41 0.83 8.95
C PRO A 200 -8.37 0.94 10.07
N SER A 201 -7.09 0.87 9.73
CA SER A 201 -5.93 1.09 10.62
C SER A 201 -4.74 1.59 9.80
N TRP A 202 -3.49 1.22 10.07
CA TRP A 202 -2.33 1.62 9.26
C TRP A 202 -2.61 1.45 7.76
N THR A 203 -2.29 2.47 6.97
CA THR A 203 -2.75 2.54 5.58
C THR A 203 -1.92 1.66 4.66
N LEU A 204 -0.62 1.93 4.57
CA LEU A 204 0.33 1.16 3.77
C LEU A 204 1.30 0.45 4.70
N HIS A 205 1.16 -0.87 4.83
CA HIS A 205 1.96 -1.65 5.77
C HIS A 205 2.70 -2.78 5.06
N PRO A 206 3.89 -2.52 4.51
CA PRO A 206 4.80 -3.58 4.11
C PRO A 206 5.48 -4.18 5.35
N PHE A 207 5.47 -5.51 5.44
CA PHE A 207 5.97 -6.28 6.55
C PHE A 207 6.94 -7.35 6.04
N PHE A 208 8.18 -7.35 6.54
CA PHE A 208 9.26 -8.23 6.06
C PHE A 208 9.38 -8.25 4.53
N SER A 209 9.35 -7.09 3.89
CA SER A 209 9.30 -6.96 2.43
C SER A 209 10.43 -6.05 1.92
N ASP A 210 10.97 -6.37 0.74
CA ASP A 210 12.15 -5.72 0.21
C ASP A 210 11.92 -5.11 -1.18
N ASP A 211 12.81 -4.17 -1.56
CA ASP A 211 12.83 -3.54 -2.88
C ASP A 211 11.48 -2.90 -3.25
N LEU A 212 11.01 -2.00 -2.38
CA LEU A 212 9.69 -1.38 -2.47
C LEU A 212 9.78 0.05 -3.00
N ARG A 213 8.77 0.46 -3.78
CA ARG A 213 8.67 1.82 -4.31
C ARG A 213 7.28 2.39 -4.13
N PHE A 214 7.20 3.57 -3.52
CA PHE A 214 5.98 4.36 -3.36
C PHE A 214 6.21 5.70 -4.06
N ILE A 215 5.60 5.89 -5.25
CA ILE A 215 5.93 7.01 -6.13
C ILE A 215 4.69 7.84 -6.42
N GLY A 216 4.67 9.11 -6.02
CA GLY A 216 3.58 10.03 -6.31
C GLY A 216 2.22 9.59 -5.75
N VAL A 217 2.21 8.74 -4.73
CA VAL A 217 1.00 8.25 -4.05
C VAL A 217 0.42 9.35 -3.15
N THR A 218 -0.88 9.33 -2.95
CA THR A 218 -1.55 10.17 -1.95
C THR A 218 -2.16 9.29 -0.87
N VAL A 219 -1.88 9.58 0.40
CA VAL A 219 -2.50 8.93 1.56
C VAL A 219 -3.31 9.97 2.33
N LYS A 220 -4.61 9.70 2.49
CA LYS A 220 -5.54 10.65 3.07
C LYS A 220 -6.51 9.99 4.05
N ASN A 221 -6.41 10.36 5.32
CA ASN A 221 -7.33 9.92 6.36
C ASN A 221 -7.81 11.12 7.18
N PRO A 222 -9.00 11.08 7.80
CA PRO A 222 -9.45 12.14 8.71
C PRO A 222 -8.44 12.36 9.86
N ALA A 223 -8.30 13.60 10.30
CA ALA A 223 -7.36 13.98 11.35
C ALA A 223 -7.67 13.33 12.73
N ASP A 224 -8.90 12.90 12.94
CA ASP A 224 -9.36 12.24 14.17
C ASP A 224 -9.54 10.72 14.02
N SER A 225 -9.05 10.14 12.92
CA SER A 225 -9.10 8.70 12.69
C SER A 225 -8.03 7.95 13.48
N PRO A 226 -8.37 6.83 14.15
CA PRO A 226 -7.47 6.15 15.08
C PRO A 226 -6.50 5.20 14.39
N ASN A 227 -5.21 5.34 14.65
CA ASN A 227 -4.13 4.48 14.14
C ASN A 227 -4.14 4.35 12.61
N THR A 228 -4.40 5.45 11.92
CA THR A 228 -4.41 5.50 10.46
C THR A 228 -3.12 6.10 9.91
N ASP A 229 -2.01 5.63 10.46
CA ASP A 229 -0.66 5.95 9.99
C ASP A 229 -0.60 5.79 8.46
N GLY A 230 0.23 6.61 7.81
CA GLY A 230 0.28 6.66 6.34
C GLY A 230 1.04 5.49 5.74
N LEU A 231 2.30 5.32 6.13
CA LEU A 231 3.17 4.26 5.65
C LEU A 231 4.05 3.74 6.77
N ASP A 232 3.91 2.46 7.06
CA ASP A 232 4.60 1.75 8.14
C ASP A 232 5.50 0.64 7.59
N PRO A 233 6.67 0.96 7.03
CA PRO A 233 7.61 -0.09 6.67
C PRO A 233 8.12 -0.77 7.93
N GLU A 234 7.80 -2.06 8.11
CA GLU A 234 8.20 -2.86 9.27
C GLU A 234 9.13 -3.99 8.85
N SER A 235 10.37 -3.94 9.35
CA SER A 235 11.43 -4.91 8.99
C SER A 235 11.63 -5.05 7.48
N CYS A 236 11.63 -3.92 6.78
CA CYS A 236 11.74 -3.81 5.32
C CYS A 236 13.14 -3.35 4.90
N LYS A 237 13.53 -3.67 3.66
CA LYS A 237 14.81 -3.27 3.10
C LYS A 237 14.67 -2.66 1.71
N ASN A 238 15.51 -1.65 1.41
CA ASN A 238 15.53 -0.94 0.13
C ASN A 238 14.15 -0.35 -0.22
N VAL A 239 13.72 0.65 0.55
CA VAL A 239 12.42 1.30 0.37
C VAL A 239 12.60 2.71 -0.17
N GLU A 240 12.05 2.98 -1.34
CA GLU A 240 12.01 4.30 -1.97
C GLU A 240 10.62 4.91 -1.80
N ILE A 241 10.56 6.10 -1.19
CA ILE A 241 9.34 6.89 -0.98
C ILE A 241 9.56 8.25 -1.63
N LEU A 242 8.96 8.45 -2.79
CA LEU A 242 9.25 9.60 -3.64
C LEU A 242 8.00 10.37 -4.03
N GLY A 243 7.94 11.66 -3.69
CA GLY A 243 6.85 12.56 -4.06
C GLY A 243 5.49 12.18 -3.49
N VAL A 244 5.46 11.46 -2.36
CA VAL A 244 4.23 11.02 -1.70
C VAL A 244 3.62 12.18 -0.91
N ARG A 245 2.29 12.25 -0.91
CA ARG A 245 1.52 13.24 -0.13
C ARG A 245 0.75 12.55 0.96
N PHE A 246 0.97 12.98 2.19
CA PHE A 246 0.25 12.51 3.37
C PHE A 246 -0.62 13.64 3.94
N SER A 247 -1.87 13.34 4.29
CA SER A 247 -2.75 14.22 5.06
C SER A 247 -3.61 13.33 5.95
N LEU A 248 -3.27 13.26 7.24
CA LEU A 248 -3.87 12.28 8.16
C LEU A 248 -3.70 12.71 9.61
N GLY A 249 -4.18 11.91 10.57
CA GLY A 249 -4.19 12.28 12.00
C GLY A 249 -3.17 11.52 12.86
N ASP A 250 -2.53 10.47 12.32
CA ASP A 250 -1.47 9.72 13.02
C ASP A 250 -0.11 9.95 12.32
N ASP A 251 0.90 9.10 12.50
CA ASP A 251 2.21 9.29 11.88
C ASP A 251 2.14 9.19 10.35
N CYS A 252 2.72 10.15 9.62
CA CYS A 252 2.74 10.10 8.15
C CYS A 252 3.59 8.93 7.65
N ILE A 253 4.80 8.78 8.18
CA ILE A 253 5.66 7.63 7.97
C ILE A 253 6.17 7.17 9.34
N ALA A 254 5.96 5.89 9.68
CA ALA A 254 6.47 5.30 10.90
C ALA A 254 7.33 4.07 10.59
N VAL A 255 8.65 4.23 10.68
CA VAL A 255 9.61 3.16 10.39
C VAL A 255 9.70 2.22 11.57
N LYS A 256 9.40 0.95 11.35
CA LYS A 256 9.22 -0.05 12.39
C LYS A 256 10.05 -1.32 12.16
N SER A 257 10.29 -2.07 13.23
CA SER A 257 10.97 -3.38 13.19
C SER A 257 10.55 -4.28 14.35
N GLY A 258 9.27 -4.22 14.67
CA GLY A 258 8.64 -5.04 15.71
C GLY A 258 8.92 -4.62 17.13
N LYS A 259 8.13 -5.12 18.06
CA LYS A 259 8.37 -5.06 19.50
C LYS A 259 9.41 -6.08 19.94
N ILE A 260 9.66 -6.16 21.23
CA ILE A 260 10.78 -6.91 21.82
C ILE A 260 10.85 -8.38 21.38
N TYR A 261 9.68 -9.05 21.26
CA TYR A 261 9.63 -10.44 20.80
C TYR A 261 10.16 -10.57 19.38
N MET A 262 9.61 -9.80 18.45
CA MET A 262 9.99 -9.81 17.04
C MET A 262 11.44 -9.38 16.85
N GLY A 263 11.85 -8.28 17.49
CA GLY A 263 13.21 -7.77 17.40
C GLY A 263 14.26 -8.74 17.92
N LYS A 264 14.00 -9.43 19.05
CA LYS A 264 14.94 -10.42 19.60
C LYS A 264 15.00 -11.71 18.77
N LYS A 265 13.86 -12.19 18.29
CA LYS A 265 13.75 -13.47 17.58
C LYS A 265 14.29 -13.35 16.13
N TYR A 266 13.85 -12.34 15.39
CA TYR A 266 14.15 -12.23 13.96
C TYR A 266 15.33 -11.31 13.66
N LYS A 267 15.62 -10.35 14.53
CA LYS A 267 16.76 -9.41 14.37
C LYS A 267 16.80 -8.78 12.98
N THR A 268 15.64 -8.45 12.44
CA THR A 268 15.49 -7.87 11.11
C THR A 268 15.22 -6.38 11.24
N PRO A 269 16.20 -5.52 10.98
CA PRO A 269 16.01 -4.07 10.99
C PRO A 269 15.17 -3.62 9.79
N CYS A 270 14.65 -2.39 9.87
CA CYS A 270 14.28 -1.66 8.68
C CYS A 270 15.54 -0.97 8.12
N GLU A 271 15.91 -1.20 6.84
CA GLU A 271 17.21 -0.83 6.32
C GLU A 271 17.14 -0.20 4.92
N ASN A 272 17.97 0.83 4.67
CA ASN A 272 18.07 1.55 3.40
C ASN A 272 16.74 2.15 2.93
N LEU A 273 16.24 3.11 3.69
CA LEU A 273 15.02 3.85 3.34
C LEU A 273 15.38 5.25 2.83
N ASN A 274 14.84 5.60 1.67
CA ASN A 274 14.99 6.92 1.08
C ASN A 274 13.61 7.60 0.98
N ILE A 275 13.43 8.69 1.71
CA ILE A 275 12.21 9.49 1.74
C ILE A 275 12.54 10.85 1.13
N ARG A 276 11.98 11.12 -0.06
CA ARG A 276 12.36 12.33 -0.81
C ARG A 276 11.15 13.04 -1.42
N GLN A 277 11.21 14.37 -1.44
CA GLN A 277 10.22 15.23 -2.11
C GLN A 277 8.78 14.95 -1.66
N CYS A 278 8.59 14.59 -0.39
CA CYS A 278 7.29 14.27 0.18
C CYS A 278 6.66 15.49 0.86
N LEU A 279 5.33 15.54 0.83
CA LEU A 279 4.54 16.48 1.60
C LEU A 279 3.83 15.73 2.73
N MET A 280 4.09 16.11 3.96
CA MET A 280 3.47 15.54 5.15
C MET A 280 2.66 16.62 5.86
N GLU A 281 1.33 16.43 5.88
CA GLU A 281 0.40 17.40 6.46
C GLU A 281 -0.46 16.75 7.55
N ASN A 282 -0.68 17.51 8.64
CA ASN A 282 -1.61 17.18 9.72
C ASN A 282 -1.32 15.86 10.45
N GLY A 283 -0.14 15.30 10.31
CA GLY A 283 0.25 14.07 10.99
C GLY A 283 0.69 14.28 12.42
N HIS A 284 0.63 13.24 13.26
CA HIS A 284 1.21 13.24 14.60
C HIS A 284 2.75 13.34 14.54
N GLY A 285 3.38 12.56 13.65
CA GLY A 285 4.77 12.69 13.28
C GLY A 285 4.94 12.72 11.76
N ALA A 286 5.81 13.57 11.21
CA ALA A 286 6.09 13.54 9.78
C ALA A 286 6.89 12.28 9.43
N VAL A 287 8.03 12.05 10.09
CA VAL A 287 8.80 10.81 10.04
C VAL A 287 9.12 10.36 11.46
N THR A 288 8.60 9.21 11.82
CA THR A 288 8.76 8.60 13.14
C THR A 288 9.62 7.34 13.03
N VAL A 289 10.58 7.17 13.94
CA VAL A 289 11.31 5.91 14.12
C VAL A 289 10.70 5.21 15.33
N GLY A 290 9.83 4.25 15.07
CA GLY A 290 9.12 3.51 16.10
C GLY A 290 7.61 3.80 16.17
N SER A 291 7.01 3.53 17.33
CA SER A 291 7.60 3.01 18.59
C SER A 291 8.13 1.57 18.50
N GLU A 292 7.60 0.75 17.61
CA GLU A 292 7.95 -0.66 17.39
C GLU A 292 9.26 -0.79 16.61
N MET A 293 10.41 -0.57 17.24
CA MET A 293 11.72 -0.57 16.55
C MET A 293 12.76 -1.48 17.21
N ALA A 294 12.34 -2.55 17.87
CA ALA A 294 13.26 -3.42 18.61
C ALA A 294 14.24 -4.20 17.72
N GLY A 295 13.96 -4.37 16.44
CA GLY A 295 14.87 -4.95 15.45
C GLY A 295 15.90 -3.96 14.90
N GLY A 296 15.73 -2.65 15.15
CA GLY A 296 16.61 -1.59 14.68
C GLY A 296 16.16 -0.91 13.39
N VAL A 297 16.74 0.25 13.13
CA VAL A 297 16.60 1.01 11.88
C VAL A 297 18.00 1.44 11.42
N ILE A 298 18.33 1.21 10.16
CA ILE A 298 19.66 1.42 9.60
C ILE A 298 19.54 2.16 8.27
N HIS A 299 20.33 3.22 8.09
CA HIS A 299 20.37 4.01 6.84
C HIS A 299 18.99 4.56 6.42
N LEU A 300 18.39 5.38 7.27
CA LEU A 300 17.21 6.17 6.95
C LEU A 300 17.65 7.56 6.45
N ASN A 301 17.32 7.89 5.22
CA ASN A 301 17.55 9.19 4.61
C ASN A 301 16.24 9.94 4.38
N VAL A 302 16.19 11.21 4.77
CA VAL A 302 15.03 12.10 4.58
C VAL A 302 15.52 13.41 3.98
N GLU A 303 15.12 13.74 2.76
CA GLU A 303 15.58 14.93 2.06
C GLU A 303 14.48 15.59 1.22
N ASP A 304 14.58 16.89 1.05
CA ASP A 304 13.67 17.70 0.21
C ASP A 304 12.18 17.52 0.55
N CYS A 305 11.86 17.28 1.83
CA CYS A 305 10.51 17.05 2.31
C CYS A 305 9.93 18.30 2.97
N LEU A 306 8.62 18.51 2.81
CA LEU A 306 7.89 19.58 3.46
C LEU A 306 6.98 19.02 4.56
N PHE A 307 7.21 19.43 5.81
CA PHE A 307 6.36 19.12 6.96
C PHE A 307 5.48 20.33 7.27
N ARG A 308 4.18 20.15 7.27
CA ARG A 308 3.23 21.22 7.50
C ARG A 308 2.11 20.79 8.46
N HIS A 309 1.96 21.52 9.55
CA HIS A 309 0.94 21.23 10.57
C HIS A 309 1.04 19.81 11.18
N THR A 310 2.21 19.21 11.15
CA THR A 310 2.50 17.98 11.90
C THR A 310 2.85 18.36 13.36
N ASP A 311 2.44 17.53 14.33
CA ASP A 311 2.76 17.80 15.74
C ASP A 311 4.28 17.72 15.97
N ARG A 312 4.95 16.83 15.25
CA ARG A 312 6.41 16.62 15.28
C ARG A 312 6.95 16.43 13.87
N GLY A 313 8.14 16.96 13.59
CA GLY A 313 8.84 16.75 12.32
C GLY A 313 9.49 15.36 12.28
N LEU A 314 10.64 15.23 12.94
CA LEU A 314 11.33 13.95 13.12
C LEU A 314 11.13 13.47 14.57
N ARG A 315 10.81 12.20 14.74
CA ARG A 315 10.50 11.61 16.05
C ARG A 315 11.21 10.29 16.27
#